data_03b894ff8a5ce98d57c3dba821314dc5
#
_entry.id   03b894ff8a5ce98d57c3dba821314dc5
#
_cell.length_a   1.000
_cell.length_b   1.000
_cell.length_c   1.000
_cell.angle_alpha   90.00
_cell.angle_beta   90.00
_cell.angle_gamma   90.00
#
_symmetry.space_group_name_H-M   'P 1'
#
loop_
_entity.id
_entity.type
_entity.pdbx_description
1 polymer ?
#
loop_
_entity_poly.entity_id
_entity_poly.type
_entity_poly.pdbx_seq_one_letter_code
_entity_poly.pdbx_strand_id
1 'polypeptide(L)'
;MRNRHDPSVTRCRIHRHAAIAAAAFASATIAASAANQGPTRVLTYAPANLATAQGITALYERIVEAAKAVCPPYLHGPLTFLPAQQLVRACRQTAVDNAVRQIGNRRLASIEALHRGRS
;
A
#
# COMPACT_ATOMS: atom_id res chain seq x y z
N MET A 1 -11.86 -34.79 -12.45
CA MET A 1 -10.94 -33.66 -12.20
C MET A 1 -11.74 -32.51 -11.64
N ARG A 2 -11.67 -32.29 -10.34
CA ARG A 2 -12.41 -31.20 -9.69
C ARG A 2 -11.48 -30.04 -9.53
N ASN A 3 -11.74 -28.97 -10.28
CA ASN A 3 -11.16 -27.67 -10.05
C ASN A 3 -11.56 -27.18 -8.65
N ARG A 4 -10.64 -27.26 -7.70
CA ARG A 4 -10.83 -26.56 -6.44
C ARG A 4 -10.60 -25.07 -6.71
N HIS A 5 -11.68 -24.35 -6.76
CA HIS A 5 -11.65 -22.91 -6.58
C HIS A 5 -10.92 -22.63 -5.28
N ASP A 6 -9.78 -22.00 -5.38
CA ASP A 6 -9.04 -21.52 -4.23
C ASP A 6 -9.64 -20.14 -3.87
N PRO A 7 -10.45 -20.03 -2.78
CA PRO A 7 -11.20 -18.81 -2.48
C PRO A 7 -10.37 -17.74 -1.75
N SER A 8 -9.05 -17.88 -1.65
CA SER A 8 -8.25 -17.13 -0.69
C SER A 8 -7.31 -16.11 -1.32
N VAL A 9 -7.71 -15.48 -2.42
CA VAL A 9 -6.92 -14.38 -2.98
C VAL A 9 -7.32 -13.08 -2.29
N THR A 10 -6.49 -12.63 -1.37
CA THR A 10 -6.69 -11.35 -0.67
C THR A 10 -6.11 -10.20 -1.51
N ARG A 11 -6.95 -9.23 -1.80
CA ARG A 11 -6.58 -8.01 -2.55
C ARG A 11 -6.28 -6.89 -1.58
N CYS A 12 -5.08 -6.39 -1.60
CA CYS A 12 -4.67 -5.20 -0.85
C CYS A 12 -4.64 -3.99 -1.79
N ARG A 13 -5.37 -2.94 -1.45
CA ARG A 13 -5.32 -1.65 -2.15
C ARG A 13 -4.37 -0.71 -1.45
N ILE A 14 -3.38 -0.24 -2.17
CA ILE A 14 -2.49 0.81 -1.67
C ILE A 14 -3.09 2.16 -2.07
N HIS A 15 -3.55 2.92 -1.09
CA HIS A 15 -4.10 4.25 -1.28
C HIS A 15 -3.13 5.34 -0.80
N ARG A 16 -3.13 6.44 -1.51
CA ARG A 16 -2.29 7.59 -1.23
C ARG A 16 -2.83 8.51 -0.13
N HIS A 17 -4.11 8.41 0.22
CA HIS A 17 -4.74 9.31 1.18
C HIS A 17 -5.41 8.56 2.32
N ALA A 18 -5.18 9.04 3.55
CA ALA A 18 -5.93 8.67 4.72
C ALA A 18 -7.26 9.42 4.71
N ALA A 19 -8.39 8.71 4.69
CA ALA A 19 -9.71 9.28 4.93
C ALA A 19 -9.97 9.29 6.43
N ILE A 20 -10.17 10.46 7.01
CA ILE A 20 -10.67 10.65 8.37
C ILE A 20 -12.19 10.59 8.29
N ALA A 21 -12.79 9.57 8.87
CA ALA A 21 -14.24 9.48 9.03
C ALA A 21 -14.65 10.15 10.34
N ALA A 22 -15.34 11.28 10.26
CA ALA A 22 -16.12 11.81 11.37
C ALA A 22 -17.60 11.53 11.08
N ALA A 23 -18.28 10.92 12.04
CA ALA A 23 -19.69 10.60 11.99
C ALA A 23 -20.54 11.83 12.25
N ALA A 24 -21.60 12.07 11.46
CA ALA A 24 -22.93 12.50 11.89
C ALA A 24 -23.87 12.78 10.69
N PHE A 25 -25.00 12.10 10.70
CA PHE A 25 -26.34 12.44 10.19
C PHE A 25 -26.49 13.47 9.05
N ALA A 26 -26.98 13.00 7.93
CA ALA A 26 -28.13 13.50 7.18
C ALA A 26 -28.07 12.97 5.74
N SER A 27 -29.18 12.51 5.25
CA SER A 27 -29.41 12.07 3.89
C SER A 27 -29.05 13.18 2.90
N ALA A 28 -27.88 13.08 2.33
CA ALA A 28 -27.50 13.81 1.14
C ALA A 28 -26.83 12.79 0.23
N THR A 29 -27.39 12.59 -0.94
CA THR A 29 -26.77 11.91 -2.06
C THR A 29 -25.45 12.61 -2.37
N ILE A 30 -24.42 12.19 -1.70
CA ILE A 30 -23.07 12.63 -2.03
C ILE A 30 -22.65 11.76 -3.22
N ALA A 31 -22.70 12.35 -4.39
CA ALA A 31 -21.85 11.94 -5.48
C ALA A 31 -20.42 12.11 -4.95
N ALA A 32 -19.94 11.09 -4.26
CA ALA A 32 -18.62 11.09 -3.66
C ALA A 32 -17.61 11.10 -4.78
N SER A 33 -17.10 12.23 -4.98
CA SER A 33 -15.80 12.64 -5.50
C SER A 33 -14.84 11.48 -5.78
N ALA A 34 -14.96 10.86 -6.94
CA ALA A 34 -13.89 10.08 -7.55
C ALA A 34 -12.66 10.97 -7.91
N ALA A 35 -12.74 12.27 -7.66
CA ALA A 35 -11.81 13.28 -8.15
C ALA A 35 -10.47 13.36 -7.42
N ASN A 36 -10.27 12.63 -6.31
CA ASN A 36 -9.03 12.72 -5.53
C ASN A 36 -8.36 11.38 -5.22
N GLN A 37 -8.69 10.34 -5.97
CA GLN A 37 -7.96 9.10 -5.86
C GLN A 37 -6.68 9.21 -6.69
N GLY A 38 -5.57 9.50 -6.02
CA GLY A 38 -4.25 9.36 -6.62
C GLY A 38 -4.03 7.95 -7.17
N PRO A 39 -2.95 7.71 -7.91
CA PRO A 39 -2.68 6.41 -8.52
C PRO A 39 -2.74 5.31 -7.46
N THR A 40 -3.59 4.30 -7.70
CA THR A 40 -3.74 3.13 -6.83
C THR A 40 -3.25 1.89 -7.53
N ARG A 41 -2.67 0.96 -6.78
CA ARG A 41 -2.27 -0.34 -7.29
C ARG A 41 -2.87 -1.44 -6.44
N VAL A 42 -3.45 -2.44 -7.09
CA VAL A 42 -3.97 -3.63 -6.41
C VAL A 42 -2.88 -4.70 -6.40
N LEU A 43 -2.53 -5.17 -5.19
CA LEU A 43 -1.65 -6.30 -4.99
C LEU A 43 -2.48 -7.52 -4.61
N THR A 44 -2.28 -8.59 -5.37
CA THR A 44 -2.88 -9.90 -5.09
C THR A 44 -1.80 -10.81 -4.53
N TYR A 45 -2.08 -11.48 -3.42
CA TYR A 45 -1.18 -12.45 -2.81
C TYR A 45 -1.96 -13.67 -2.30
N ALA A 46 -1.30 -14.82 -2.28
CA ALA A 46 -1.88 -16.03 -1.70
C ALA A 46 -1.52 -16.11 -0.20
N PRO A 47 -2.41 -16.63 0.66
CA PRO A 47 -2.10 -16.85 2.08
C PRO A 47 -0.84 -17.68 2.32
N ALA A 48 -0.55 -18.63 1.42
CA ALA A 48 0.68 -19.42 1.45
C ALA A 48 1.96 -18.58 1.40
N ASN A 49 1.93 -17.39 0.79
CA ASN A 49 3.07 -16.46 0.79
C ASN A 49 3.40 -15.96 2.20
N LEU A 50 2.44 -15.96 3.11
CA LEU A 50 2.64 -15.54 4.50
C LEU A 50 3.12 -16.66 5.42
N ALA A 51 3.16 -17.91 4.93
CA ALA A 51 3.56 -19.07 5.71
C ALA A 51 5.07 -19.22 5.85
N THR A 52 5.85 -18.74 4.87
CA THR A 52 7.31 -18.87 4.82
C THR A 52 8.02 -17.53 4.91
N ALA A 53 9.23 -17.51 5.46
CA ALA A 53 10.06 -16.31 5.52
C ALA A 53 10.36 -15.78 4.12
N GLN A 54 10.67 -16.64 3.17
CA GLN A 54 10.94 -16.28 1.78
C GLN A 54 9.70 -15.65 1.11
N GLY A 55 8.52 -16.23 1.32
CA GLY A 55 7.26 -15.70 0.77
C GLY A 55 6.93 -14.32 1.33
N ILE A 56 7.19 -14.09 2.63
CA ILE A 56 6.99 -12.79 3.27
C ILE A 56 7.95 -11.75 2.70
N THR A 57 9.22 -12.10 2.52
CA THR A 57 10.22 -11.19 1.93
C THR A 57 9.83 -10.83 0.49
N ALA A 58 9.49 -11.82 -0.33
CA ALA A 58 9.04 -11.58 -1.70
C ALA A 58 7.77 -10.71 -1.77
N LEU A 59 6.82 -10.90 -0.85
CA LEU A 59 5.65 -10.05 -0.76
C LEU A 59 6.01 -8.62 -0.38
N TYR A 60 6.92 -8.44 0.58
CA TYR A 60 7.40 -7.12 0.97
C TYR A 60 8.04 -6.36 -0.19
N GLU A 61 8.90 -7.01 -0.97
CA GLU A 61 9.52 -6.43 -2.16
C GLU A 61 8.47 -5.99 -3.20
N ARG A 62 7.45 -6.81 -3.43
CA ARG A 62 6.33 -6.45 -4.30
C ARG A 62 5.53 -5.25 -3.79
N ILE A 63 5.35 -5.11 -2.48
CA ILE A 63 4.72 -3.94 -1.85
C ILE A 63 5.56 -2.70 -2.12
N VAL A 64 6.87 -2.78 -1.93
CA VAL A 64 7.80 -1.66 -2.19
C VAL A 64 7.76 -1.23 -3.66
N GLU A 65 7.77 -2.17 -4.60
CA GLU A 65 7.66 -1.86 -6.03
C GLU A 65 6.30 -1.22 -6.38
N ALA A 66 5.22 -1.71 -5.79
CA ALA A 66 3.91 -1.08 -5.97
C ALA A 66 3.86 0.34 -5.40
N ALA A 67 4.51 0.58 -4.26
CA ALA A 67 4.63 1.92 -3.67
C ALA A 67 5.40 2.90 -4.57
N LYS A 68 6.45 2.44 -5.25
CA LYS A 68 7.16 3.25 -6.25
C LYS A 68 6.25 3.64 -7.42
N ALA A 69 5.40 2.74 -7.85
CA ALA A 69 4.48 2.99 -8.96
C ALA A 69 3.35 3.98 -8.59
N VAL A 70 2.88 4.00 -7.34
CA VAL A 70 1.86 4.94 -6.87
C VAL A 70 2.43 6.29 -6.43
N CYS A 71 3.74 6.35 -6.20
CA CYS A 71 4.46 7.57 -5.82
C CYS A 71 5.59 7.88 -6.82
N PRO A 72 5.25 8.15 -8.09
CA PRO A 72 6.28 8.43 -9.09
C PRO A 72 6.92 9.81 -8.84
N PRO A 73 8.23 9.96 -9.16
CA PRO A 73 8.96 11.18 -8.89
C PRO A 73 8.37 12.43 -9.54
N TYR A 74 7.85 12.30 -10.75
CA TYR A 74 7.35 13.42 -11.54
C TYR A 74 6.10 14.10 -10.97
N LEU A 75 5.38 13.46 -10.05
CA LEU A 75 4.21 14.06 -9.39
C LEU A 75 4.59 15.13 -8.35
N HIS A 76 5.85 15.19 -7.97
CA HIS A 76 6.34 16.07 -6.91
C HIS A 76 7.32 17.13 -7.41
N GLY A 77 7.42 17.32 -8.73
CA GLY A 77 8.34 18.26 -9.36
C GLY A 77 9.75 17.68 -9.62
N PRO A 78 10.70 18.53 -10.05
CA PRO A 78 12.06 18.09 -10.35
C PRO A 78 12.75 17.50 -9.11
N LEU A 79 13.34 16.31 -9.24
CA LEU A 79 14.06 15.63 -8.15
C LEU A 79 15.36 16.32 -7.71
N THR A 80 15.74 17.41 -8.38
CA THR A 80 16.88 18.24 -7.99
C THR A 80 16.64 18.99 -6.68
N PHE A 81 15.38 19.13 -6.27
CA PHE A 81 15.02 19.78 -5.00
C PHE A 81 14.91 18.75 -3.88
N LEU A 82 15.64 18.96 -2.76
CA LEU A 82 15.54 18.14 -1.56
C LEU A 82 14.10 17.95 -1.06
N PRO A 83 13.21 18.98 -1.05
CA PRO A 83 11.82 18.82 -0.65
C PRO A 83 11.05 17.80 -1.52
N ALA A 84 11.28 17.78 -2.84
CA ALA A 84 10.63 16.84 -3.74
C ALA A 84 11.05 15.39 -3.45
N GLN A 85 12.33 15.16 -3.18
CA GLN A 85 12.83 13.83 -2.78
C GLN A 85 12.23 13.37 -1.46
N GLN A 86 12.11 14.26 -0.49
CA GLN A 86 11.49 13.94 0.80
C GLN A 86 10.01 13.60 0.66
N LEU A 87 9.28 14.33 -0.17
CA LEU A 87 7.86 14.06 -0.46
C LEU A 87 7.67 12.69 -1.13
N VAL A 88 8.53 12.35 -2.08
CA VAL A 88 8.50 11.01 -2.73
C VAL A 88 8.79 9.91 -1.72
N ARG A 89 9.78 10.09 -0.84
CA ARG A 89 10.09 9.12 0.22
C ARG A 89 8.92 8.95 1.18
N ALA A 90 8.38 10.06 1.68
CA ALA A 90 7.24 10.05 2.61
C ALA A 90 6.01 9.37 1.98
N CYS A 91 5.72 9.69 0.72
CA CYS A 91 4.64 9.04 -0.03
C CYS A 91 4.82 7.52 -0.11
N ARG A 92 6.01 7.06 -0.52
CA ARG A 92 6.32 5.62 -0.64
C ARG A 92 6.25 4.92 0.69
N GLN A 93 6.80 5.52 1.74
CA GLN A 93 6.74 4.96 3.08
C GLN A 93 5.30 4.82 3.57
N THR A 94 4.48 5.86 3.43
CA THR A 94 3.05 5.79 3.77
C THR A 94 2.32 4.70 2.99
N ALA A 95 2.63 4.53 1.71
CA ALA A 95 2.02 3.49 0.89
C ALA A 95 2.40 2.08 1.37
N VAL A 96 3.67 1.85 1.73
CA VAL A 96 4.15 0.58 2.29
C VAL A 96 3.49 0.32 3.64
N ASP A 97 3.50 1.28 4.55
CA ASP A 97 2.88 1.18 5.88
C ASP A 97 1.40 0.79 5.79
N ASN A 98 0.67 1.43 4.87
CA ASN A 98 -0.75 1.14 4.67
C ASN A 98 -0.97 -0.29 4.17
N ALA A 99 -0.16 -0.75 3.21
CA ALA A 99 -0.25 -2.10 2.69
C ALA A 99 0.07 -3.15 3.77
N VAL A 100 1.14 -2.95 4.52
CA VAL A 100 1.56 -3.85 5.61
C VAL A 100 0.47 -3.93 6.69
N ARG A 101 -0.12 -2.80 7.08
CA ARG A 101 -1.24 -2.79 8.04
C ARG A 101 -2.48 -3.49 7.51
N GLN A 102 -2.83 -3.33 6.24
CA GLN A 102 -3.98 -4.00 5.63
C GLN A 102 -3.81 -5.52 5.61
N ILE A 103 -2.59 -6.00 5.38
CA ILE A 103 -2.27 -7.43 5.39
C ILE A 103 -2.30 -7.97 6.83
N GLY A 104 -1.91 -7.18 7.81
CA GLY A 104 -1.99 -7.51 9.23
C GLY A 104 -1.06 -8.65 9.69
N ASN A 105 0.00 -8.96 8.94
CA ASN A 105 0.94 -10.01 9.29
C ASN A 105 2.11 -9.47 10.12
N ARG A 106 2.34 -10.04 11.31
CA ARG A 106 3.39 -9.58 12.25
C ARG A 106 4.81 -9.68 11.67
N ARG A 107 5.12 -10.75 10.94
CA ARG A 107 6.45 -10.93 10.35
C ARG A 107 6.70 -9.89 9.25
N LEU A 108 5.68 -9.59 8.45
CA LEU A 108 5.76 -8.55 7.43
C LEU A 108 6.00 -7.18 8.08
N ALA A 109 5.29 -6.87 9.17
CA ALA A 109 5.48 -5.65 9.94
C ALA A 109 6.89 -5.55 10.56
N SER A 110 7.47 -6.67 10.99
CA SER A 110 8.85 -6.71 11.50
C SER A 110 9.88 -6.41 10.41
N ILE A 111 9.70 -6.93 9.20
CA ILE A 111 10.57 -6.62 8.06
C ILE A 111 10.51 -5.13 7.74
N GLU A 112 9.31 -4.57 7.68
CA GLU A 112 9.12 -3.15 7.43
C GLU A 112 9.81 -2.27 8.48
N ALA A 113 9.67 -2.61 9.76
CA ALA A 113 10.34 -1.88 10.86
C ALA A 113 11.86 -1.90 10.74
N LEU A 114 12.46 -3.04 10.35
CA LEU A 114 13.89 -3.17 10.12
C LEU A 114 14.38 -2.30 8.94
N HIS A 115 13.59 -2.22 7.87
CA HIS A 115 13.93 -1.38 6.72
C HIS A 115 13.82 0.11 7.05
N ARG A 116 12.81 0.50 7.82
CA ARG A 116 12.63 1.89 8.27
C ARG A 116 13.78 2.36 9.15
N GLY A 117 14.29 1.52 10.03
CA GLY A 117 15.41 1.85 10.92
C GLY A 117 16.77 2.00 10.21
N ARG A 118 16.87 1.62 8.91
CA ARG A 118 18.09 1.72 8.10
C ARG A 118 18.07 2.89 7.11
N SER A 119 16.95 3.59 6.99
CA SER A 119 16.76 4.73 6.07
C SER A 119 17.02 6.05 6.75
#